data_959a9e03b066538965b090f982bbd8a4
#
_entry.id   959a9e03b066538965b090f982bbd8a4
#
_cell.length_a   1.000
_cell.length_b   1.000
_cell.length_c   1.000
_cell.angle_alpha   90.00
_cell.angle_beta   90.00
_cell.angle_gamma   90.00
#
_symmetry.space_group_name_H-M   'P 1'
#
loop_
_entity.id
_entity.type
_entity.pdbx_description
1 polymer ?
#
loop_
_entity_poly.entity_id
_entity_poly.type
_entity_poly.pdbx_seq_one_letter_code
_entity_poly.pdbx_strand_id
1 'polypeptide(L)'
;MAADFLMHETGGCSTLRSHHMSTLDTSTTMAVFLDLENIALGALDAHYPKFDVQKVLERLLLKGHIVVKKAYCDFDRYKAFKRDLHEAAFELIEIPHLRQSGKNSADIRMVVDALDLCYTKSHVDTFVIISGDSDFSPLVSKLRENAKTVIGVGVKNSTADLFISNCDEFLYYDDLVRPEPAKARPGVVAQAVAAPAAKPVKPESKDPAQPAAPDAFKPAEGETKEPARPAVADAFELVLSTLEALAGERDANDPVYGSMIKQAIKRRHPGFNERAYGFRSFNDLLVDAQKRGLLKLEADKKSGGYTVQAVE
;
A
#
# COMPACT_ATOMS: atom_id res chain seq x y z
N MET A 1 67.55 -23.56 42.69
CA MET A 1 67.87 -24.64 41.77
C MET A 1 67.13 -24.36 40.47
N ALA A 2 67.90 -24.20 39.41
CA ALA A 2 67.53 -23.90 38.05
C ALA A 2 66.77 -25.07 37.40
N ALA A 3 65.95 -24.80 36.43
CA ALA A 3 65.92 -25.45 35.14
C ALA A 3 65.04 -24.70 34.16
N ASP A 4 65.75 -24.11 33.20
CA ASP A 4 65.23 -23.72 31.86
C ASP A 4 64.56 -24.90 31.15
N PHE A 5 63.56 -24.64 30.32
CA PHE A 5 63.43 -25.32 29.03
C PHE A 5 62.54 -24.55 28.00
N LEU A 6 63.29 -23.96 27.07
CA LEU A 6 63.08 -23.87 25.62
C LEU A 6 61.66 -23.70 25.00
N MET A 7 61.56 -22.65 24.26
CA MET A 7 60.85 -22.30 23.00
C MET A 7 60.50 -23.50 22.13
N HIS A 8 59.27 -23.53 21.62
CA HIS A 8 59.01 -23.95 20.26
C HIS A 8 57.86 -23.13 19.65
N GLU A 9 58.24 -22.28 18.72
CA GLU A 9 57.32 -21.63 17.76
C GLU A 9 56.84 -22.70 16.76
N THR A 10 55.53 -22.81 16.60
CA THR A 10 54.95 -23.35 15.37
C THR A 10 53.84 -22.46 14.93
N GLY A 11 54.06 -21.77 13.82
CA GLY A 11 53.11 -20.96 13.13
C GLY A 11 51.86 -21.74 12.68
N GLY A 12 50.71 -21.26 13.13
CA GLY A 12 49.39 -21.68 12.67
C GLY A 12 48.69 -20.48 12.02
N CYS A 13 48.79 -20.40 10.71
CA CYS A 13 48.04 -19.49 9.87
C CYS A 13 46.53 -19.73 10.09
N SER A 14 45.94 -18.97 10.97
CA SER A 14 44.51 -18.99 11.16
C SER A 14 43.85 -18.15 10.05
N THR A 15 43.44 -18.83 8.97
CA THR A 15 42.51 -18.26 7.98
C THR A 15 41.25 -17.81 8.68
N LEU A 16 41.13 -16.53 8.86
CA LEU A 16 39.88 -15.87 9.21
C LEU A 16 38.84 -16.20 8.11
N ARG A 17 38.05 -17.23 8.37
CA ARG A 17 36.77 -17.40 7.65
C ARG A 17 35.95 -16.15 7.95
N SER A 18 35.93 -15.24 6.98
CA SER A 18 34.88 -14.24 6.92
C SER A 18 33.53 -14.98 6.90
N HIS A 19 32.90 -15.04 8.06
CA HIS A 19 31.47 -15.36 8.12
C HIS A 19 30.79 -14.29 7.28
N HIS A 20 30.40 -14.69 6.09
CA HIS A 20 29.36 -13.99 5.34
C HIS A 20 28.16 -14.01 6.27
N MET A 21 27.96 -12.93 7.02
CA MET A 21 26.71 -12.65 7.68
C MET A 21 25.72 -12.51 6.53
N SER A 22 25.00 -13.62 6.26
CA SER A 22 23.77 -13.55 5.49
C SER A 22 22.97 -12.41 6.11
N THR A 23 22.75 -11.36 5.34
CA THR A 23 21.76 -10.35 5.66
C THR A 23 20.48 -11.12 5.93
N LEU A 24 20.11 -11.25 7.21
CA LEU A 24 18.78 -11.67 7.60
C LEU A 24 17.87 -10.71 6.85
N ASP A 25 17.19 -11.23 5.86
CA ASP A 25 16.10 -10.56 5.18
C ASP A 25 15.09 -10.26 6.28
N THR A 26 15.15 -9.05 6.85
CA THR A 26 14.22 -8.61 7.88
C THR A 26 12.90 -8.38 7.17
N SER A 27 12.22 -9.51 6.91
CA SER A 27 10.91 -9.48 6.31
C SER A 27 9.98 -8.73 7.24
N THR A 28 9.46 -7.61 6.78
CA THR A 28 8.50 -6.77 7.47
C THR A 28 7.34 -7.62 8.00
N THR A 29 7.04 -7.52 9.29
CA THR A 29 5.94 -8.24 9.96
C THR A 29 4.79 -7.28 10.22
N MET A 30 3.64 -7.54 9.59
CA MET A 30 2.52 -6.62 9.56
C MET A 30 1.32 -7.09 10.36
N ALA A 31 0.64 -6.14 11.03
CA ALA A 31 -0.71 -6.30 11.58
C ALA A 31 -1.69 -5.41 10.80
N VAL A 32 -2.81 -5.97 10.37
CA VAL A 32 -3.83 -5.30 9.55
C VAL A 32 -5.09 -5.08 10.38
N PHE A 33 -5.54 -3.84 10.43
CA PHE A 33 -6.75 -3.38 11.11
C PHE A 33 -7.68 -2.74 10.07
N LEU A 34 -8.87 -3.29 9.94
CA LEU A 34 -9.86 -2.89 8.94
C LEU A 34 -11.09 -2.28 9.60
N ASP A 35 -11.31 -1.01 9.38
CA ASP A 35 -12.59 -0.33 9.59
C ASP A 35 -13.47 -0.57 8.36
N LEU A 36 -14.28 -1.65 8.44
CA LEU A 36 -15.05 -2.10 7.28
C LEU A 36 -16.16 -1.12 6.90
N GLU A 37 -16.81 -0.45 7.86
CA GLU A 37 -17.91 0.45 7.59
C GLU A 37 -17.44 1.63 6.74
N ASN A 38 -16.37 2.30 7.16
CA ASN A 38 -15.80 3.45 6.46
C ASN A 38 -15.37 3.08 5.03
N ILE A 39 -14.62 1.99 4.90
CA ILE A 39 -14.07 1.59 3.60
C ILE A 39 -15.17 1.07 2.64
N ALA A 40 -16.19 0.39 3.16
CA ALA A 40 -17.29 -0.09 2.34
C ALA A 40 -18.14 1.07 1.79
N LEU A 41 -18.41 2.07 2.61
CA LEU A 41 -19.11 3.29 2.19
C LEU A 41 -18.26 4.06 1.17
N GLY A 42 -16.99 4.29 1.45
CA GLY A 42 -16.08 4.97 0.52
C GLY A 42 -15.96 4.26 -0.83
N ALA A 43 -15.95 2.92 -0.85
CA ALA A 43 -15.93 2.16 -2.09
C ALA A 43 -17.24 2.32 -2.90
N LEU A 44 -18.38 2.34 -2.22
CA LEU A 44 -19.68 2.58 -2.87
C LEU A 44 -19.77 4.00 -3.45
N ASP A 45 -19.29 5.01 -2.71
CA ASP A 45 -19.25 6.40 -3.16
C ASP A 45 -18.32 6.59 -4.37
N ALA A 46 -17.27 5.80 -4.44
CA ALA A 46 -16.36 5.74 -5.57
C ALA A 46 -16.86 4.83 -6.73
N HIS A 47 -18.12 4.38 -6.66
CA HIS A 47 -18.78 3.55 -7.68
C HIS A 47 -18.18 2.15 -7.87
N TYR A 48 -17.47 1.64 -6.88
CA TYR A 48 -17.06 0.23 -6.86
C TYR A 48 -18.22 -0.63 -6.37
N PRO A 49 -18.52 -1.77 -7.02
CA PRO A 49 -19.66 -2.61 -6.65
C PRO A 49 -19.54 -3.20 -5.24
N LYS A 50 -18.31 -3.42 -4.79
CA LYS A 50 -17.98 -3.96 -3.47
C LYS A 50 -16.49 -3.74 -3.18
N PHE A 51 -16.15 -3.51 -1.90
CA PHE A 51 -14.76 -3.52 -1.46
C PHE A 51 -14.19 -4.94 -1.52
N ASP A 52 -13.07 -5.12 -2.20
CA ASP A 52 -12.36 -6.38 -2.36
C ASP A 52 -11.08 -6.36 -1.49
N VAL A 53 -11.15 -7.02 -0.34
CA VAL A 53 -10.03 -7.08 0.61
C VAL A 53 -8.84 -7.85 0.06
N GLN A 54 -9.06 -8.81 -0.85
CA GLN A 54 -7.98 -9.62 -1.43
C GLN A 54 -7.00 -8.74 -2.22
N LYS A 55 -7.48 -7.73 -2.95
CA LYS A 55 -6.64 -6.77 -3.67
C LYS A 55 -5.68 -6.02 -2.75
N VAL A 56 -6.16 -5.66 -1.56
CA VAL A 56 -5.33 -5.01 -0.55
C VAL A 56 -4.29 -5.99 -0.01
N LEU A 57 -4.71 -7.21 0.37
CA LEU A 57 -3.80 -8.22 0.90
C LEU A 57 -2.72 -8.63 -0.10
N GLU A 58 -3.07 -8.85 -1.37
CA GLU A 58 -2.11 -9.11 -2.45
C GLU A 58 -1.02 -8.03 -2.51
N ARG A 59 -1.40 -6.77 -2.36
CA ARG A 59 -0.44 -5.66 -2.38
C ARG A 59 0.44 -5.61 -1.13
N LEU A 60 -0.13 -5.90 0.04
CA LEU A 60 0.60 -5.92 1.30
C LEU A 60 1.59 -7.09 1.38
N LEU A 61 1.21 -8.27 0.89
CA LEU A 61 2.06 -9.46 0.84
C LEU A 61 3.34 -9.26 0.00
N LEU A 62 3.35 -8.32 -0.94
CA LEU A 62 4.58 -7.93 -1.64
C LEU A 62 5.55 -7.13 -0.76
N LYS A 63 5.13 -6.69 0.44
CA LYS A 63 5.93 -5.87 1.35
C LYS A 63 6.45 -6.66 2.54
N GLY A 64 5.78 -7.76 2.91
CA GLY A 64 6.16 -8.57 4.05
C GLY A 64 5.08 -9.57 4.45
N HIS A 65 5.22 -10.11 5.66
CA HIS A 65 4.31 -11.12 6.21
C HIS A 65 3.22 -10.47 7.04
N ILE A 66 1.97 -10.92 6.86
CA ILE A 66 0.83 -10.47 7.65
C ILE A 66 0.57 -11.52 8.73
N VAL A 67 0.73 -11.15 10.01
CA VAL A 67 0.58 -12.05 11.15
C VAL A 67 -0.72 -11.83 11.92
N VAL A 68 -1.32 -10.64 11.80
CA VAL A 68 -2.60 -10.30 12.44
C VAL A 68 -3.50 -9.63 11.41
N LYS A 69 -4.77 -10.04 11.37
CA LYS A 69 -5.81 -9.43 10.54
C LYS A 69 -7.08 -9.33 11.35
N LYS A 70 -7.53 -8.10 11.65
CA LYS A 70 -8.74 -7.81 12.42
C LYS A 70 -9.65 -6.86 11.63
N ALA A 71 -10.95 -7.15 11.61
CA ALA A 71 -11.96 -6.31 10.97
C ALA A 71 -13.04 -5.93 11.99
N TYR A 72 -13.37 -4.65 12.02
CA TYR A 72 -14.29 -4.03 12.97
C TYR A 72 -15.52 -3.52 12.23
N CYS A 73 -16.70 -3.93 12.64
CA CYS A 73 -17.96 -3.51 12.03
C CYS A 73 -19.17 -4.05 12.80
N ASP A 74 -20.34 -3.48 12.56
CA ASP A 74 -21.61 -4.15 12.78
C ASP A 74 -21.88 -5.13 11.62
N PHE A 75 -21.45 -6.37 11.80
CA PHE A 75 -21.58 -7.40 10.76
C PHE A 75 -23.01 -7.87 10.53
N ASP A 76 -23.99 -7.45 11.33
CA ASP A 76 -25.39 -7.68 11.01
C ASP A 76 -25.85 -6.78 9.86
N ARG A 77 -25.28 -5.58 9.75
CA ARG A 77 -25.52 -4.66 8.63
C ARG A 77 -24.69 -5.01 7.39
N TYR A 78 -23.47 -5.50 7.58
CA TYR A 78 -22.49 -5.78 6.52
C TYR A 78 -22.28 -7.29 6.29
N LYS A 79 -23.36 -8.09 6.37
CA LYS A 79 -23.32 -9.57 6.22
C LYS A 79 -22.64 -10.06 4.93
N ALA A 80 -22.77 -9.28 3.86
CA ALA A 80 -22.20 -9.61 2.55
C ALA A 80 -20.66 -9.71 2.55
N PHE A 81 -19.99 -9.12 3.53
CA PHE A 81 -18.53 -9.16 3.65
C PHE A 81 -18.00 -10.29 4.53
N LYS A 82 -18.85 -10.89 5.39
CA LYS A 82 -18.42 -11.93 6.35
C LYS A 82 -17.66 -13.06 5.67
N ARG A 83 -18.20 -13.57 4.57
CA ARG A 83 -17.60 -14.70 3.85
C ARG A 83 -16.19 -14.35 3.33
N ASP A 84 -16.04 -13.24 2.64
CA ASP A 84 -14.78 -12.85 2.01
C ASP A 84 -13.71 -12.58 3.08
N LEU A 85 -14.08 -11.98 4.22
CA LEU A 85 -13.20 -11.75 5.35
C LEU A 85 -12.79 -13.03 6.05
N HIS A 86 -13.70 -14.01 6.21
CA HIS A 86 -13.35 -15.33 6.74
C HIS A 86 -12.42 -16.10 5.80
N GLU A 87 -12.67 -16.07 4.49
CA GLU A 87 -11.79 -16.67 3.48
C GLU A 87 -10.41 -16.02 3.49
N ALA A 88 -10.34 -14.72 3.80
CA ALA A 88 -9.09 -13.97 3.98
C ALA A 88 -8.47 -14.15 5.38
N ALA A 89 -9.06 -14.98 6.25
CA ALA A 89 -8.65 -15.25 7.62
C ALA A 89 -8.55 -13.98 8.50
N PHE A 90 -9.55 -13.10 8.41
CA PHE A 90 -9.72 -12.00 9.35
C PHE A 90 -10.45 -12.47 10.63
N GLU A 91 -9.99 -12.01 11.77
CA GLU A 91 -10.76 -12.02 13.02
C GLU A 91 -11.84 -10.94 12.93
N LEU A 92 -13.11 -11.34 13.02
CA LEU A 92 -14.25 -10.42 12.94
C LEU A 92 -14.62 -9.94 14.34
N ILE A 93 -14.44 -8.65 14.59
CA ILE A 93 -14.79 -7.99 15.84
C ILE A 93 -16.18 -7.36 15.69
N GLU A 94 -17.18 -8.03 16.24
CA GLU A 94 -18.58 -7.56 16.19
C GLU A 94 -18.77 -6.37 17.12
N ILE A 95 -19.24 -5.25 16.59
CA ILE A 95 -19.57 -4.05 17.33
C ILE A 95 -21.02 -3.68 17.04
N PRO A 96 -21.97 -4.08 17.90
CA PRO A 96 -23.38 -3.82 17.66
C PRO A 96 -23.69 -2.32 17.71
N HIS A 97 -24.48 -1.84 16.77
CA HIS A 97 -24.88 -0.44 16.67
C HIS A 97 -25.97 -0.12 17.71
N LEU A 98 -25.59 0.34 18.88
CA LEU A 98 -26.51 0.77 19.92
C LEU A 98 -26.95 2.21 19.64
N ARG A 99 -28.28 2.42 19.48
CA ARG A 99 -28.91 3.70 19.08
C ARG A 99 -28.54 4.93 19.93
N GLN A 100 -27.94 4.77 21.10
CA GLN A 100 -27.71 5.87 22.06
C GLN A 100 -26.24 6.18 22.40
N SER A 101 -25.24 5.38 22.01
CA SER A 101 -23.86 5.63 22.48
C SER A 101 -22.76 5.16 21.55
N GLY A 102 -22.99 4.92 20.28
CA GLY A 102 -22.06 4.02 19.63
C GLY A 102 -21.51 4.36 18.26
N LYS A 103 -21.55 5.64 17.80
CA LYS A 103 -21.01 5.92 16.45
C LYS A 103 -19.50 5.64 16.35
N ASN A 104 -18.74 5.75 17.44
CA ASN A 104 -17.29 5.59 17.46
C ASN A 104 -16.84 4.34 18.25
N SER A 105 -17.74 3.41 18.59
CA SER A 105 -17.36 2.24 19.40
C SER A 105 -16.40 1.29 18.66
N ALA A 106 -16.57 1.14 17.35
CA ALA A 106 -15.69 0.34 16.51
C ALA A 106 -14.29 0.95 16.42
N ASP A 107 -14.21 2.26 16.21
CA ASP A 107 -12.97 3.01 16.10
C ASP A 107 -12.17 2.94 17.39
N ILE A 108 -12.84 3.19 18.53
CA ILE A 108 -12.21 3.09 19.86
C ILE A 108 -11.70 1.68 20.10
N ARG A 109 -12.47 0.65 19.78
CA ARG A 109 -12.04 -0.75 19.93
C ARG A 109 -10.83 -1.06 19.06
N MET A 110 -10.82 -0.61 17.81
CA MET A 110 -9.70 -0.78 16.89
C MET A 110 -8.44 -0.08 17.42
N VAL A 111 -8.57 1.14 17.93
CA VAL A 111 -7.47 1.90 18.54
C VAL A 111 -6.89 1.15 19.74
N VAL A 112 -7.74 0.64 20.64
CA VAL A 112 -7.29 -0.12 21.83
C VAL A 112 -6.55 -1.39 21.43
N ASP A 113 -7.11 -2.18 20.50
CA ASP A 113 -6.50 -3.44 20.05
C ASP A 113 -5.16 -3.19 19.31
N ALA A 114 -5.07 -2.11 18.53
CA ALA A 114 -3.83 -1.75 17.85
C ALA A 114 -2.73 -1.32 18.83
N LEU A 115 -3.06 -0.52 19.84
CA LEU A 115 -2.12 -0.10 20.88
C LEU A 115 -1.71 -1.29 21.77
N ASP A 116 -2.65 -2.14 22.17
CA ASP A 116 -2.32 -3.37 22.93
C ASP A 116 -1.32 -4.23 22.14
N LEU A 117 -1.58 -4.45 20.84
CA LEU A 117 -0.67 -5.20 19.99
C LEU A 117 0.70 -4.53 19.87
N CYS A 118 0.74 -3.20 19.76
CA CYS A 118 1.97 -2.43 19.65
C CYS A 118 2.89 -2.65 20.87
N TYR A 119 2.31 -2.69 22.06
CA TYR A 119 3.06 -2.87 23.30
C TYR A 119 3.34 -4.33 23.66
N THR A 120 2.48 -5.26 23.24
CA THR A 120 2.60 -6.68 23.63
C THR A 120 3.36 -7.52 22.60
N LYS A 121 3.40 -7.12 21.32
CA LYS A 121 4.01 -7.89 20.23
C LYS A 121 5.15 -7.12 19.58
N SER A 122 6.34 -7.19 20.17
CA SER A 122 7.54 -6.48 19.69
C SER A 122 7.96 -6.85 18.26
N HIS A 123 7.67 -8.10 17.83
CA HIS A 123 7.99 -8.59 16.48
C HIS A 123 7.11 -8.00 15.37
N VAL A 124 6.01 -7.32 15.71
CA VAL A 124 5.21 -6.58 14.73
C VAL A 124 5.82 -5.20 14.59
N ASP A 125 6.37 -4.91 13.43
CA ASP A 125 7.05 -3.66 13.11
C ASP A 125 6.18 -2.70 12.29
N THR A 126 5.17 -3.23 11.58
CA THR A 126 4.33 -2.46 10.67
C THR A 126 2.86 -2.64 10.95
N PHE A 127 2.16 -1.53 11.06
CA PHE A 127 0.72 -1.47 11.29
C PHE A 127 0.03 -0.96 10.03
N VAL A 128 -0.95 -1.71 9.54
CA VAL A 128 -1.75 -1.33 8.38
C VAL A 128 -3.13 -0.93 8.87
N ILE A 129 -3.51 0.33 8.65
CA ILE A 129 -4.83 0.87 9.01
C ILE A 129 -5.62 1.08 7.73
N ILE A 130 -6.71 0.33 7.59
CA ILE A 130 -7.58 0.39 6.41
C ILE A 130 -8.82 1.19 6.81
N SER A 131 -8.81 2.49 6.57
CA SER A 131 -9.89 3.46 6.80
C SER A 131 -9.60 4.76 6.05
N GLY A 132 -10.60 5.63 5.92
CA GLY A 132 -10.45 7.00 5.40
C GLY A 132 -10.60 8.07 6.49
N ASP A 133 -10.84 7.68 7.76
CA ASP A 133 -11.20 8.60 8.81
C ASP A 133 -9.98 9.27 9.45
N SER A 134 -10.07 10.60 9.61
CA SER A 134 -9.07 11.42 10.31
C SER A 134 -8.97 11.09 11.80
N ASP A 135 -9.98 10.48 12.40
CA ASP A 135 -10.03 10.13 13.81
C ASP A 135 -8.96 9.08 14.19
N PHE A 136 -8.41 8.37 13.21
CA PHE A 136 -7.26 7.48 13.41
C PHE A 136 -5.89 8.18 13.38
N SER A 137 -5.82 9.48 13.05
CA SER A 137 -4.55 10.23 13.03
C SER A 137 -3.80 10.20 14.38
N PRO A 138 -4.47 10.31 15.55
CA PRO A 138 -3.81 10.15 16.84
C PRO A 138 -3.22 8.75 17.06
N LEU A 139 -3.90 7.69 16.59
CA LEU A 139 -3.37 6.32 16.64
C LEU A 139 -2.09 6.20 15.82
N VAL A 140 -2.11 6.71 14.57
CA VAL A 140 -0.93 6.71 13.69
C VAL A 140 0.25 7.39 14.36
N SER A 141 0.05 8.58 14.92
CA SER A 141 1.09 9.32 15.65
C SER A 141 1.65 8.49 16.81
N LYS A 142 0.78 7.83 17.59
CA LYS A 142 1.20 7.03 18.74
C LYS A 142 1.96 5.76 18.34
N LEU A 143 1.60 5.10 17.24
CA LEU A 143 2.34 3.96 16.69
C LEU A 143 3.74 4.40 16.23
N ARG A 144 3.85 5.54 15.54
CA ARG A 144 5.13 6.10 15.07
C ARG A 144 6.04 6.53 16.22
N GLU A 145 5.49 7.08 17.31
CA GLU A 145 6.23 7.35 18.56
C GLU A 145 6.88 6.09 19.13
N ASN A 146 6.26 4.92 18.90
CA ASN A 146 6.78 3.60 19.30
C ASN A 146 7.63 2.94 18.22
N ALA A 147 8.20 3.72 17.31
CA ALA A 147 9.06 3.27 16.21
C ALA A 147 8.40 2.21 15.30
N LYS A 148 7.06 2.24 15.17
CA LYS A 148 6.33 1.39 14.24
C LYS A 148 6.11 2.12 12.93
N THR A 149 6.21 1.41 11.81
CA THR A 149 5.84 1.89 10.49
C THR A 149 4.33 1.80 10.31
N VAL A 150 3.70 2.85 9.78
CA VAL A 150 2.26 2.86 9.55
C VAL A 150 1.94 3.01 8.07
N ILE A 151 1.22 2.02 7.53
CA ILE A 151 0.69 2.04 6.16
C ILE A 151 -0.81 2.33 6.24
N GLY A 152 -1.24 3.46 5.68
CA GLY A 152 -2.65 3.76 5.50
C GLY A 152 -3.19 3.12 4.20
N VAL A 153 -4.44 2.69 4.22
CA VAL A 153 -5.17 2.23 3.02
C VAL A 153 -6.55 2.86 3.04
N GLY A 154 -6.92 3.53 1.96
CA GLY A 154 -8.22 4.19 1.87
C GLY A 154 -8.67 4.43 0.44
N VAL A 155 -9.92 4.84 0.26
CA VAL A 155 -10.49 5.23 -1.03
C VAL A 155 -10.19 6.71 -1.28
N LYS A 156 -9.74 7.06 -2.47
CA LYS A 156 -9.18 8.37 -2.80
C LYS A 156 -10.12 9.54 -2.46
N ASN A 157 -11.41 9.40 -2.75
CA ASN A 157 -12.37 10.50 -2.60
C ASN A 157 -12.98 10.58 -1.19
N SER A 158 -12.81 9.56 -0.35
CA SER A 158 -13.39 9.49 0.99
C SER A 158 -12.36 9.50 2.12
N THR A 159 -11.08 9.65 1.79
CA THR A 159 -10.00 9.65 2.79
C THR A 159 -9.58 11.07 3.11
N ALA A 160 -9.47 11.38 4.41
CA ALA A 160 -9.03 12.67 4.90
C ALA A 160 -7.52 12.88 4.69
N ASP A 161 -7.12 14.05 4.19
CA ASP A 161 -5.72 14.42 3.95
C ASP A 161 -4.86 14.34 5.21
N LEU A 162 -5.46 14.66 6.38
CA LEU A 162 -4.79 14.57 7.67
C LEU A 162 -4.36 13.12 7.98
N PHE A 163 -5.20 12.14 7.69
CA PHE A 163 -4.85 10.74 7.90
C PHE A 163 -3.73 10.30 6.94
N ILE A 164 -3.83 10.67 5.66
CA ILE A 164 -2.81 10.36 4.64
C ILE A 164 -1.45 10.92 5.05
N SER A 165 -1.40 12.20 5.43
CA SER A 165 -0.13 12.90 5.75
C SER A 165 0.57 12.36 7.00
N ASN A 166 -0.17 11.76 7.94
CA ASN A 166 0.38 11.17 9.15
C ASN A 166 1.00 9.78 8.92
N CYS A 167 0.57 9.04 7.88
CA CYS A 167 1.11 7.72 7.58
C CYS A 167 2.53 7.79 7.01
N ASP A 168 3.32 6.73 7.16
CA ASP A 168 4.63 6.59 6.51
C ASP A 168 4.49 6.21 5.04
N GLU A 169 3.43 5.47 4.70
CA GLU A 169 3.03 5.16 3.33
C GLU A 169 1.51 5.10 3.25
N PHE A 170 0.96 5.51 2.10
CA PHE A 170 -0.46 5.42 1.85
C PHE A 170 -0.75 4.68 0.54
N LEU A 171 -1.73 3.77 0.57
CA LEU A 171 -2.18 2.98 -0.58
C LEU A 171 -3.62 3.36 -0.90
N TYR A 172 -3.85 3.90 -2.09
CA TYR A 172 -5.23 4.14 -2.54
C TYR A 172 -5.83 2.84 -3.11
N TYR A 173 -7.00 2.46 -2.59
CA TYR A 173 -7.76 1.31 -3.07
C TYR A 173 -8.05 1.43 -4.58
N ASP A 174 -8.34 2.62 -5.06
CA ASP A 174 -8.54 2.95 -6.48
C ASP A 174 -7.40 2.47 -7.38
N ASP A 175 -6.16 2.59 -6.90
CA ASP A 175 -4.98 2.16 -7.66
C ASP A 175 -4.81 0.62 -7.68
N LEU A 176 -5.40 -0.07 -6.69
CA LEU A 176 -5.33 -1.53 -6.57
C LEU A 176 -6.36 -2.24 -7.47
N VAL A 177 -7.54 -1.63 -7.64
CA VAL A 177 -8.63 -2.21 -8.45
C VAL A 177 -8.60 -1.76 -9.90
N ARG A 178 -7.78 -0.75 -10.25
CA ARG A 178 -7.65 -0.30 -11.64
C ARG A 178 -7.04 -1.42 -12.48
N PRO A 179 -7.69 -1.85 -13.60
CA PRO A 179 -7.12 -2.85 -14.49
C PRO A 179 -5.77 -2.34 -15.03
N GLU A 180 -4.71 -3.13 -14.89
CA GLU A 180 -3.44 -2.81 -15.53
C GLU A 180 -3.69 -2.75 -17.05
N PRO A 181 -3.19 -1.72 -17.76
CA PRO A 181 -3.24 -1.72 -19.21
C PRO A 181 -2.54 -3.00 -19.70
N ALA A 182 -3.29 -3.80 -20.48
CA ALA A 182 -2.84 -5.11 -20.94
C ALA A 182 -1.42 -4.99 -21.51
N LYS A 183 -0.46 -5.69 -20.89
CA LYS A 183 0.87 -5.86 -21.47
C LYS A 183 0.67 -6.49 -22.83
N ALA A 184 0.95 -5.76 -23.91
CA ALA A 184 1.09 -6.35 -25.24
C ALA A 184 2.20 -7.42 -25.13
N ARG A 185 1.81 -8.68 -25.03
CA ARG A 185 2.74 -9.80 -25.21
C ARG A 185 3.21 -9.76 -26.66
N PRO A 186 4.51 -9.75 -26.94
CA PRO A 186 4.98 -9.91 -28.31
C PRO A 186 4.55 -11.31 -28.78
N GLY A 187 3.74 -11.31 -29.84
CA GLY A 187 3.44 -12.36 -30.80
C GLY A 187 3.65 -13.82 -30.43
N VAL A 188 2.58 -14.51 -30.04
CA VAL A 188 2.37 -15.90 -30.43
C VAL A 188 1.19 -15.86 -31.41
N VAL A 189 1.52 -16.11 -32.68
CA VAL A 189 0.55 -16.29 -33.78
C VAL A 189 -0.22 -17.57 -33.47
N ALA A 190 -1.43 -17.46 -32.96
CA ALA A 190 -2.35 -18.59 -32.85
C ALA A 190 -3.18 -18.64 -34.12
N GLN A 191 -2.94 -19.69 -34.90
CA GLN A 191 -3.75 -20.06 -36.05
C GLN A 191 -5.22 -20.28 -35.60
N ALA A 192 -6.11 -19.61 -36.30
CA ALA A 192 -7.55 -19.79 -36.17
C ALA A 192 -7.93 -21.20 -36.65
N VAL A 193 -8.52 -21.99 -35.77
CA VAL A 193 -9.31 -23.16 -36.15
C VAL A 193 -10.78 -22.81 -35.89
N ALA A 194 -11.54 -22.75 -36.97
CA ALA A 194 -12.97 -22.51 -36.98
C ALA A 194 -13.73 -23.74 -36.43
N ALA A 195 -14.69 -23.52 -35.53
CA ALA A 195 -15.71 -24.49 -35.18
C ALA A 195 -17.10 -23.82 -35.13
N PRO A 196 -18.19 -24.53 -35.48
CA PRO A 196 -19.41 -23.95 -36.06
C PRO A 196 -20.47 -23.56 -35.03
N ALA A 197 -21.34 -22.64 -35.51
CA ALA A 197 -22.45 -22.05 -34.81
C ALA A 197 -23.46 -23.05 -34.22
N ALA A 198 -23.88 -22.84 -32.98
CA ALA A 198 -25.10 -23.41 -32.40
C ALA A 198 -26.09 -22.29 -32.07
N LYS A 199 -27.36 -22.51 -32.43
CA LYS A 199 -28.51 -21.60 -32.39
C LYS A 199 -29.00 -21.33 -30.97
N PRO A 200 -29.72 -20.22 -30.70
CA PRO A 200 -30.19 -19.87 -29.38
C PRO A 200 -31.51 -20.60 -29.02
N VAL A 201 -31.57 -21.09 -27.80
CA VAL A 201 -32.82 -21.58 -27.19
C VAL A 201 -33.29 -20.56 -26.14
N LYS A 202 -34.51 -20.09 -26.27
CA LYS A 202 -35.25 -19.29 -25.27
C LYS A 202 -35.59 -20.14 -24.04
N PRO A 203 -35.55 -19.61 -22.84
CA PRO A 203 -36.35 -20.16 -21.74
C PRO A 203 -37.56 -19.26 -21.45
N GLU A 204 -38.68 -19.96 -21.26
CA GLU A 204 -39.95 -19.43 -20.76
C GLU A 204 -39.88 -19.05 -19.28
N SER A 205 -40.70 -18.06 -18.97
CA SER A 205 -40.98 -17.50 -17.66
C SER A 205 -41.72 -18.46 -16.70
N LYS A 206 -41.38 -18.43 -15.43
CA LYS A 206 -42.35 -18.59 -14.30
C LYS A 206 -41.79 -17.90 -13.05
N ASP A 207 -42.45 -16.82 -12.64
CA ASP A 207 -42.47 -16.27 -11.29
C ASP A 207 -43.06 -17.24 -10.28
N PRO A 208 -42.69 -17.19 -8.99
CA PRO A 208 -43.48 -16.37 -8.08
C PRO A 208 -42.74 -15.69 -6.90
N ALA A 209 -43.21 -14.49 -6.58
CA ALA A 209 -43.37 -13.88 -5.26
C ALA A 209 -42.11 -13.47 -4.45
N GLN A 210 -41.81 -12.18 -4.54
CA GLN A 210 -41.07 -11.39 -3.52
C GLN A 210 -41.92 -11.15 -2.27
N PRO A 211 -41.31 -11.07 -1.09
CA PRO A 211 -41.74 -10.16 -0.03
C PRO A 211 -40.89 -8.92 0.02
N ALA A 212 -41.56 -7.81 0.28
CA ALA A 212 -41.11 -6.42 0.23
C ALA A 212 -39.85 -6.11 1.04
N ALA A 213 -38.94 -5.32 0.42
CA ALA A 213 -37.88 -4.61 1.07
C ALA A 213 -38.40 -3.29 1.68
N PRO A 214 -37.86 -2.86 2.84
CA PRO A 214 -38.11 -1.52 3.33
C PRO A 214 -37.16 -0.49 2.71
N ASP A 215 -37.78 0.61 2.32
CA ASP A 215 -37.28 1.95 1.99
C ASP A 215 -35.91 2.14 1.33
N ALA A 216 -36.04 2.42 0.05
CA ALA A 216 -34.96 2.91 -0.81
C ALA A 216 -34.57 4.36 -0.42
N PHE A 217 -33.32 4.54 -0.06
CA PHE A 217 -32.63 5.81 -0.03
C PHE A 217 -32.49 6.33 -1.47
N LYS A 218 -33.12 7.46 -1.79
CA LYS A 218 -32.95 8.15 -3.08
C LYS A 218 -31.55 8.77 -3.14
N PRO A 219 -30.77 8.51 -4.19
CA PRO A 219 -29.53 9.26 -4.41
C PRO A 219 -29.87 10.69 -4.81
N ALA A 220 -29.22 11.65 -4.16
CA ALA A 220 -29.19 13.03 -4.62
C ALA A 220 -28.38 13.10 -5.94
N GLU A 221 -28.97 13.70 -6.96
CA GLU A 221 -28.30 14.03 -8.22
C GLU A 221 -27.22 15.07 -7.94
N GLY A 222 -25.97 14.60 -7.80
CA GLY A 222 -24.77 15.42 -7.81
C GLY A 222 -23.96 15.09 -9.05
N GLU A 223 -23.61 16.10 -9.83
CA GLU A 223 -22.79 15.99 -11.03
C GLU A 223 -21.54 15.16 -10.81
N THR A 224 -21.43 14.02 -11.48
CA THR A 224 -20.26 13.15 -11.48
C THR A 224 -19.12 13.82 -12.22
N LYS A 225 -18.26 14.56 -11.52
CA LYS A 225 -16.90 14.83 -12.00
C LYS A 225 -16.09 13.55 -11.80
N GLU A 226 -15.75 12.89 -12.92
CA GLU A 226 -14.66 11.90 -12.93
C GLU A 226 -13.45 12.50 -12.17
N PRO A 227 -12.82 11.78 -11.22
CA PRO A 227 -11.65 12.29 -10.55
C PRO A 227 -10.56 12.54 -11.60
N ALA A 228 -10.25 13.81 -11.82
CA ALA A 228 -9.22 14.23 -12.76
C ALA A 228 -7.92 13.49 -12.40
N ARG A 229 -7.32 12.83 -13.37
CA ARG A 229 -5.98 12.25 -13.20
C ARG A 229 -5.05 13.40 -12.78
N PRO A 230 -4.22 13.20 -11.73
CA PRO A 230 -3.24 14.21 -11.38
C PRO A 230 -2.39 14.50 -12.62
N ALA A 231 -2.11 15.76 -12.88
CA ALA A 231 -1.37 16.14 -14.07
C ALA A 231 0.05 15.57 -13.99
N VAL A 232 0.57 15.06 -15.10
CA VAL A 232 1.95 14.54 -15.16
C VAL A 232 2.95 15.63 -14.77
N ALA A 233 2.61 16.90 -14.98
CA ALA A 233 3.39 18.06 -14.55
C ALA A 233 3.62 18.07 -13.03
N ASP A 234 2.59 17.72 -12.24
CA ASP A 234 2.68 17.70 -10.77
C ASP A 234 3.72 16.66 -10.29
N ALA A 235 3.81 15.51 -10.98
CA ALA A 235 4.80 14.49 -10.68
C ALA A 235 6.23 14.99 -10.95
N PHE A 236 6.43 15.73 -12.03
CA PHE A 236 7.74 16.31 -12.35
C PHE A 236 8.13 17.40 -11.36
N GLU A 237 7.19 18.25 -10.96
CA GLU A 237 7.41 19.29 -9.96
C GLU A 237 7.84 18.69 -8.62
N LEU A 238 7.17 17.60 -8.18
CA LEU A 238 7.56 16.86 -6.98
C LEU A 238 8.98 16.28 -7.07
N VAL A 239 9.36 15.75 -8.24
CA VAL A 239 10.71 15.21 -8.45
C VAL A 239 11.74 16.33 -8.42
N LEU A 240 11.51 17.43 -9.13
CA LEU A 240 12.46 18.55 -9.22
C LEU A 240 12.63 19.24 -7.88
N SER A 241 11.56 19.61 -7.19
CA SER A 241 11.62 20.25 -5.88
C SER A 241 12.29 19.35 -4.82
N THR A 242 12.13 18.03 -4.94
CA THR A 242 12.80 17.08 -4.05
C THR A 242 14.27 16.91 -4.40
N LEU A 243 14.62 16.91 -5.68
CA LEU A 243 16.01 16.88 -6.14
C LEU A 243 16.78 18.11 -5.67
N GLU A 244 16.21 19.31 -5.83
CA GLU A 244 16.79 20.57 -5.36
C GLU A 244 17.01 20.56 -3.84
N ALA A 245 16.01 20.11 -3.07
CA ALA A 245 16.12 20.00 -1.62
C ALA A 245 17.24 19.04 -1.20
N LEU A 246 17.34 17.86 -1.85
CA LEU A 246 18.39 16.88 -1.55
C LEU A 246 19.78 17.35 -1.98
N ALA A 247 19.88 18.09 -3.08
CA ALA A 247 21.15 18.67 -3.55
C ALA A 247 21.62 19.80 -2.63
N GLY A 248 20.70 20.60 -2.10
CA GLY A 248 21.02 21.69 -1.15
C GLY A 248 21.51 21.24 0.22
N GLU A 249 21.16 20.02 0.65
CA GLU A 249 21.58 19.44 1.94
C GLU A 249 22.90 18.65 1.85
N ARG A 250 23.47 18.49 0.66
CA ARG A 250 24.64 17.64 0.39
C ARG A 250 25.81 18.44 -0.20
N ASP A 251 27.00 17.89 -0.05
CA ASP A 251 28.16 18.42 -0.74
C ASP A 251 28.04 18.25 -2.26
N ALA A 252 28.52 19.21 -3.03
CA ALA A 252 28.38 19.27 -4.49
C ALA A 252 28.90 18.01 -5.24
N ASN A 253 29.65 17.15 -4.58
CA ASN A 253 30.22 15.93 -5.15
C ASN A 253 29.42 14.65 -4.80
N ASP A 254 28.42 14.73 -3.93
CA ASP A 254 27.64 13.55 -3.53
C ASP A 254 26.54 13.26 -4.54
N PRO A 255 26.54 12.08 -5.21
CA PRO A 255 25.54 11.77 -6.21
C PRO A 255 24.15 11.55 -5.57
N VAL A 256 23.13 12.16 -6.14
CA VAL A 256 21.73 11.91 -5.75
C VAL A 256 21.18 10.76 -6.59
N TYR A 257 20.79 9.68 -5.93
CA TYR A 257 20.21 8.52 -6.61
C TYR A 257 18.70 8.62 -6.76
N GLY A 258 18.15 8.10 -7.84
CA GLY A 258 16.72 8.09 -8.07
C GLY A 258 15.90 7.40 -6.95
N SER A 259 16.46 6.38 -6.31
CA SER A 259 15.87 5.73 -5.13
C SER A 259 15.73 6.68 -3.93
N MET A 260 16.69 7.58 -3.74
CA MET A 260 16.66 8.56 -2.66
C MET A 260 15.58 9.61 -2.88
N ILE A 261 15.44 10.08 -4.14
CA ILE A 261 14.37 11.00 -4.53
C ILE A 261 13.02 10.36 -4.28
N LYS A 262 12.83 9.10 -4.70
CA LYS A 262 11.58 8.36 -4.46
C LYS A 262 11.25 8.23 -2.97
N GLN A 263 12.24 7.89 -2.14
CA GLN A 263 12.06 7.79 -0.70
C GLN A 263 11.72 9.14 -0.06
N ALA A 264 12.40 10.22 -0.47
CA ALA A 264 12.13 11.56 0.04
C ALA A 264 10.73 12.04 -0.35
N ILE A 265 10.31 11.80 -1.61
CA ILE A 265 8.93 12.09 -2.05
C ILE A 265 7.92 11.32 -1.20
N LYS A 266 8.12 10.03 -0.97
CA LYS A 266 7.19 9.22 -0.16
C LYS A 266 7.11 9.69 1.29
N ARG A 267 8.19 10.18 1.89
CA ARG A 267 8.18 10.76 3.25
C ARG A 267 7.40 12.08 3.31
N ARG A 268 7.44 12.89 2.27
CA ARG A 268 6.72 14.19 2.19
C ARG A 268 5.29 14.03 1.70
N HIS A 269 5.06 13.06 0.80
CA HIS A 269 3.79 12.75 0.16
C HIS A 269 3.54 11.23 0.20
N PRO A 270 3.06 10.67 1.33
CA PRO A 270 2.86 9.22 1.51
C PRO A 270 1.97 8.58 0.45
N GLY A 271 1.01 9.33 -0.09
CA GLY A 271 0.12 8.92 -1.19
C GLY A 271 0.73 8.95 -2.58
N PHE A 272 2.01 9.33 -2.75
CA PHE A 272 2.64 9.38 -4.06
C PHE A 272 2.78 7.98 -4.68
N ASN A 273 2.21 7.82 -5.88
CA ASN A 273 2.31 6.60 -6.67
C ASN A 273 2.50 6.97 -8.13
N GLU A 274 3.63 6.62 -8.71
CA GLU A 274 3.98 6.90 -10.11
C GLU A 274 2.96 6.35 -11.12
N ARG A 275 2.24 5.27 -10.75
CA ARG A 275 1.18 4.68 -11.61
C ARG A 275 -0.05 5.60 -11.74
N ALA A 276 -0.36 6.39 -10.72
CA ALA A 276 -1.45 7.37 -10.78
C ALA A 276 -1.21 8.43 -11.87
N TYR A 277 0.07 8.73 -12.14
CA TYR A 277 0.52 9.65 -13.19
C TYR A 277 0.76 8.96 -14.55
N GLY A 278 0.52 7.63 -14.66
CA GLY A 278 0.63 6.86 -15.89
C GLY A 278 1.98 6.20 -16.14
N PHE A 279 2.91 6.24 -15.19
CA PHE A 279 4.21 5.60 -15.31
C PHE A 279 4.21 4.19 -14.71
N ARG A 280 4.92 3.24 -15.32
CA ARG A 280 5.03 1.86 -14.83
C ARG A 280 5.94 1.74 -13.61
N SER A 281 6.99 2.57 -13.58
CA SER A 281 7.97 2.62 -12.51
C SER A 281 8.46 4.04 -12.29
N PHE A 282 9.09 4.28 -11.15
CA PHE A 282 9.71 5.57 -10.87
C PHE A 282 10.87 5.88 -11.85
N ASN A 283 11.59 4.85 -12.29
CA ASN A 283 12.63 5.01 -13.32
C ASN A 283 12.05 5.47 -14.67
N ASP A 284 10.85 4.98 -15.04
CA ASP A 284 10.20 5.45 -16.28
C ASP A 284 9.81 6.93 -16.18
N LEU A 285 9.37 7.37 -15.00
CA LEU A 285 9.09 8.79 -14.73
C LEU A 285 10.36 9.64 -14.87
N LEU A 286 11.50 9.20 -14.29
CA LEU A 286 12.77 9.91 -14.42
C LEU A 286 13.24 9.96 -15.88
N VAL A 287 13.13 8.86 -16.62
CA VAL A 287 13.51 8.81 -18.05
C VAL A 287 12.64 9.77 -18.90
N ASP A 288 11.34 9.87 -18.59
CA ASP A 288 10.46 10.82 -19.28
C ASP A 288 10.81 12.28 -18.93
N ALA A 289 11.15 12.55 -17.67
CA ALA A 289 11.64 13.86 -17.23
C ALA A 289 12.95 14.26 -17.96
N GLN A 290 13.89 13.31 -18.14
CA GLN A 290 15.10 13.53 -18.94
C GLN A 290 14.77 13.84 -20.41
N LYS A 291 13.84 13.09 -21.03
CA LYS A 291 13.42 13.36 -22.43
C LYS A 291 12.83 14.76 -22.63
N ARG A 292 12.25 15.31 -21.58
CA ARG A 292 11.71 16.69 -21.57
C ARG A 292 12.77 17.75 -21.21
N GLY A 293 14.01 17.32 -20.93
CA GLY A 293 15.09 18.23 -20.60
C GLY A 293 15.03 18.80 -19.17
N LEU A 294 14.23 18.19 -18.27
CA LEU A 294 14.05 18.68 -16.90
C LEU A 294 15.17 18.25 -15.96
N LEU A 295 15.85 17.14 -16.24
CA LEU A 295 16.95 16.59 -15.44
C LEU A 295 17.90 15.77 -16.32
N LYS A 296 19.10 15.49 -15.79
CA LYS A 296 20.07 14.58 -16.40
C LYS A 296 20.16 13.28 -15.61
N LEU A 297 20.19 12.15 -16.31
CA LEU A 297 20.36 10.83 -15.72
C LEU A 297 21.66 10.21 -16.18
N GLU A 298 22.42 9.68 -15.24
CA GLU A 298 23.56 8.83 -15.51
C GLU A 298 23.30 7.43 -14.94
N ALA A 299 23.47 6.41 -15.77
CA ALA A 299 23.23 5.03 -15.34
C ALA A 299 24.34 4.57 -14.40
N ASP A 300 23.96 4.18 -13.18
CA ASP A 300 24.89 3.54 -12.25
C ASP A 300 25.02 2.05 -12.58
N LYS A 301 26.17 1.65 -13.08
CA LYS A 301 26.50 0.27 -13.46
C LYS A 301 26.51 -0.70 -12.26
N LYS A 302 26.63 -0.20 -11.02
CA LYS A 302 26.74 -1.03 -9.82
C LYS A 302 25.38 -1.35 -9.20
N SER A 303 24.47 -0.36 -9.17
CA SER A 303 23.15 -0.51 -8.55
C SER A 303 22.00 -0.77 -9.52
N GLY A 304 22.24 -0.64 -10.84
CA GLY A 304 21.20 -0.74 -11.87
C GLY A 304 20.18 0.41 -11.82
N GLY A 305 20.45 1.45 -11.04
CA GLY A 305 19.67 2.66 -10.91
C GLY A 305 20.25 3.84 -11.72
N TYR A 306 19.72 5.03 -11.44
CA TYR A 306 20.19 6.28 -12.03
C TYR A 306 20.69 7.22 -10.95
N THR A 307 21.80 7.90 -11.21
CA THR A 307 22.12 9.17 -10.56
C THR A 307 21.40 10.28 -11.31
N VAL A 308 20.93 11.27 -10.57
CA VAL A 308 20.06 12.33 -11.07
C VAL A 308 20.71 13.68 -10.77
N GLN A 309 20.78 14.54 -11.78
CA GLN A 309 21.30 15.90 -11.67
C GLN A 309 20.28 16.89 -12.22
N ALA A 310 20.15 18.05 -11.58
CA ALA A 310 19.36 19.14 -12.13
C ALA A 310 20.01 19.65 -13.42
N VAL A 311 19.18 20.10 -14.37
CA VAL A 311 19.66 20.86 -15.54
C VAL A 311 19.71 22.33 -15.11
N GLU A 312 20.89 22.94 -15.15
CA GLU A 312 21.07 24.39 -14.97
C GLU A 312 20.38 25.19 -16.07
#